data_f7c60e1bbd01b6634be68acbcab71f65
#
_entry.id   f7c60e1bbd01b6634be68acbcab71f65
#
_cell.length_a   1.000
_cell.length_b   1.000
_cell.length_c   1.000
_cell.angle_alpha   90.00
_cell.angle_beta   90.00
_cell.angle_gamma   90.00
#
_symmetry.space_group_name_H-M   'P 1'
#
loop_
_entity.id
_entity.type
_entity.pdbx_description
1 polymer ?
#
loop_
_entity_poly.entity_id
_entity_poly.type
_entity_poly.pdbx_seq_one_letter_code
_entity_poly.pdbx_strand_id
1 'polypeptide(L)'
;MRLLRRSLLALAFSLGAALAAGGALAQPPKFDIHSPIDQSRGDALSNPTYHGPEVLKFMGVKPGWKVADIFPGRFTTAIAQAVGPKGKVYGFMPDEIIKVHPGIADLRAARAKDPAWANVTPIASAMNDMALPDGLDAVFIRQNYHDLHVRFMGPADVPAFNRKVFAALKPGGVFVIIDHVAPAGMDVVQASNRFHRIDPATVKAEVEAAGFKFDGESKVLADPTDDHSKMVLETSILGKTDQFLFRFRKPK
;
A
#
# COMPACT_ATOMS: atom_id res chain seq x y z
N MET A 1 12.31 68.28 -59.23
CA MET A 1 13.15 67.27 -58.53
C MET A 1 12.77 67.24 -57.04
N ARG A 2 11.99 66.32 -56.62
CA ARG A 2 11.59 66.18 -55.21
C ARG A 2 11.98 64.78 -54.74
N LEU A 3 12.88 64.69 -53.76
CA LEU A 3 13.34 63.47 -53.09
C LEU A 3 12.28 63.01 -52.10
N LEU A 4 11.79 61.77 -52.29
CA LEU A 4 10.92 61.05 -51.32
C LEU A 4 11.81 60.35 -50.34
N ARG A 5 11.73 60.71 -49.06
CA ARG A 5 12.27 59.98 -47.94
C ARG A 5 11.30 58.87 -47.56
N ARG A 6 11.73 57.60 -47.62
CA ARG A 6 11.02 56.43 -47.08
C ARG A 6 11.46 56.23 -45.64
N SER A 7 10.51 56.37 -44.71
CA SER A 7 10.69 56.03 -43.30
C SER A 7 10.48 54.53 -43.11
N LEU A 8 11.52 53.85 -42.62
CA LEU A 8 11.42 52.47 -42.17
C LEU A 8 10.92 52.48 -40.71
N LEU A 9 9.69 51.92 -40.45
CA LEU A 9 9.23 51.59 -39.13
C LEU A 9 9.85 50.23 -38.73
N ALA A 10 10.70 50.25 -37.73
CA ALA A 10 11.17 49.03 -37.08
C ALA A 10 10.13 48.57 -36.04
N LEU A 11 9.51 47.42 -36.29
CA LEU A 11 8.63 46.75 -35.33
C LEU A 11 9.52 45.96 -34.35
N ALA A 12 9.62 46.45 -33.13
CA ALA A 12 10.27 45.69 -32.04
C ALA A 12 9.30 44.63 -31.51
N PHE A 13 9.59 43.37 -31.79
CA PHE A 13 8.95 42.23 -31.14
C PHE A 13 9.53 42.06 -29.71
N SER A 14 8.79 42.44 -28.72
CA SER A 14 9.11 42.10 -27.33
C SER A 14 8.75 40.63 -27.06
N LEU A 15 9.76 39.76 -26.97
CA LEU A 15 9.62 38.37 -26.49
C LEU A 15 9.32 38.44 -25.00
N GLY A 16 8.07 38.26 -24.63
CA GLY A 16 7.66 38.04 -23.24
C GLY A 16 8.11 36.66 -22.78
N ALA A 17 9.16 36.60 -21.97
CA ALA A 17 9.53 35.38 -21.26
C ALA A 17 8.45 35.06 -20.21
N ALA A 18 7.59 34.11 -20.51
CA ALA A 18 6.72 33.51 -19.50
C ALA A 18 7.58 32.67 -18.54
N LEU A 19 7.87 33.24 -17.38
CA LEU A 19 8.40 32.45 -16.25
C LEU A 19 7.35 31.40 -15.87
N ALA A 20 7.59 30.16 -16.27
CA ALA A 20 6.89 29.02 -15.72
C ALA A 20 7.26 28.96 -14.23
N ALA A 21 6.37 29.39 -13.37
CA ALA A 21 6.44 29.12 -11.94
C ALA A 21 6.34 27.60 -11.76
N GLY A 22 7.49 26.93 -11.74
CA GLY A 22 7.61 25.56 -11.31
C GLY A 22 7.19 25.50 -9.86
N GLY A 23 5.92 25.18 -9.61
CA GLY A 23 5.46 24.86 -8.29
C GLY A 23 6.32 23.70 -7.76
N ALA A 24 7.16 23.97 -6.77
CA ALA A 24 7.85 22.94 -6.04
C ALA A 24 6.78 21.97 -5.53
N LEU A 25 6.79 20.74 -6.04
CA LEU A 25 5.95 19.68 -5.51
C LEU A 25 6.30 19.59 -4.03
N ALA A 26 5.33 19.91 -3.17
CA ALA A 26 5.49 19.77 -1.72
C ALA A 26 6.04 18.37 -1.45
N GLN A 27 7.15 18.29 -0.72
CA GLN A 27 7.65 17.00 -0.27
C GLN A 27 6.53 16.30 0.50
N PRO A 28 6.32 15.00 0.28
CA PRO A 28 5.34 14.27 1.07
C PRO A 28 5.67 14.47 2.56
N PRO A 29 4.66 14.64 3.42
CA PRO A 29 4.89 14.78 4.84
C PRO A 29 5.77 13.62 5.32
N LYS A 30 6.79 13.92 6.12
CA LYS A 30 7.63 12.89 6.74
C LYS A 30 6.71 12.04 7.62
N PHE A 31 6.40 10.85 7.16
CA PHE A 31 5.60 9.89 7.92
C PHE A 31 6.47 9.35 9.05
N ASP A 32 6.13 9.68 10.27
CA ASP A 32 6.78 9.12 11.46
C ASP A 32 5.95 7.93 11.95
N ILE A 33 6.38 6.72 11.63
CA ILE A 33 5.77 5.48 12.11
C ILE A 33 5.88 5.32 13.64
N HIS A 34 6.75 6.10 14.27
CA HIS A 34 6.88 6.19 15.73
C HIS A 34 6.06 7.33 16.33
N SER A 35 5.22 8.01 15.54
CA SER A 35 4.40 9.07 16.10
C SER A 35 3.52 8.52 17.23
N PRO A 36 3.35 9.28 18.32
CA PRO A 36 2.48 8.89 19.43
C PRO A 36 1.07 8.51 18.97
N ILE A 37 0.58 9.16 17.91
CA ILE A 37 -0.73 8.87 17.29
C ILE A 37 -0.77 7.44 16.78
N ASP A 38 0.31 6.96 16.16
CA ASP A 38 0.31 5.61 15.58
C ASP A 38 0.43 4.54 16.68
N GLN A 39 1.31 4.71 17.64
CA GLN A 39 1.47 3.77 18.76
C GLN A 39 0.21 3.67 19.66
N SER A 40 -0.51 4.77 19.84
CA SER A 40 -1.73 4.80 20.66
C SER A 40 -2.92 4.06 20.05
N ARG A 41 -2.88 3.70 18.76
CA ARG A 41 -4.00 3.08 18.05
C ARG A 41 -4.14 1.58 18.26
N GLY A 42 -3.16 0.94 18.92
CA GLY A 42 -3.19 -0.51 19.11
C GLY A 42 -3.05 -1.30 17.80
N ASP A 43 -3.45 -2.56 17.83
CA ASP A 43 -3.42 -3.50 16.71
C ASP A 43 -4.79 -4.15 16.48
N ALA A 44 -4.86 -5.12 15.58
CA ALA A 44 -6.10 -5.82 15.23
C ALA A 44 -6.71 -6.65 16.37
N LEU A 45 -5.97 -6.88 17.45
CA LEU A 45 -6.46 -7.57 18.64
C LEU A 45 -7.00 -6.61 19.70
N SER A 46 -6.38 -5.44 19.82
CA SER A 46 -6.62 -4.47 20.89
C SER A 46 -7.55 -3.31 20.49
N ASN A 47 -7.66 -3.02 19.20
CA ASN A 47 -8.50 -1.92 18.71
C ASN A 47 -9.64 -2.44 17.82
N PRO A 48 -10.90 -2.34 18.27
CA PRO A 48 -12.06 -2.86 17.54
C PRO A 48 -12.30 -2.18 16.19
N THR A 49 -11.78 -0.96 15.96
CA THR A 49 -11.94 -0.27 14.68
C THR A 49 -11.20 -0.95 13.51
N TYR A 50 -10.29 -1.87 13.80
CA TYR A 50 -9.65 -2.69 12.75
C TYR A 50 -10.46 -3.91 12.35
N HIS A 51 -11.53 -4.24 13.09
CA HIS A 51 -12.36 -5.43 12.80
C HIS A 51 -11.53 -6.70 12.61
N GLY A 52 -10.51 -6.88 13.46
CA GLY A 52 -9.54 -7.98 13.34
C GLY A 52 -10.16 -9.36 13.19
N PRO A 53 -11.11 -9.77 14.07
CA PRO A 53 -11.78 -11.07 13.96
C PRO A 53 -12.52 -11.26 12.63
N GLU A 54 -13.24 -10.25 12.16
CA GLU A 54 -14.00 -10.27 10.92
C GLU A 54 -13.09 -10.36 9.69
N VAL A 55 -11.98 -9.62 9.70
CA VAL A 55 -10.96 -9.66 8.64
C VAL A 55 -10.31 -11.03 8.58
N LEU A 56 -9.88 -11.59 9.71
CA LEU A 56 -9.28 -12.93 9.77
C LEU A 56 -10.28 -14.02 9.33
N LYS A 57 -11.55 -13.91 9.73
CA LYS A 57 -12.63 -14.80 9.27
C LYS A 57 -12.82 -14.70 7.75
N PHE A 58 -12.86 -13.48 7.18
CA PHE A 58 -12.96 -13.28 5.74
C PHE A 58 -11.75 -13.84 5.00
N MET A 59 -10.54 -13.63 5.50
CA MET A 59 -9.32 -14.22 4.97
C MET A 59 -9.36 -15.75 5.01
N GLY A 60 -10.08 -16.33 5.97
CA GLY A 60 -10.24 -17.77 6.14
C GLY A 60 -9.04 -18.44 6.79
N VAL A 61 -8.25 -17.69 7.57
CA VAL A 61 -7.06 -18.17 8.28
C VAL A 61 -7.39 -19.40 9.13
N LYS A 62 -6.47 -20.39 9.11
CA LYS A 62 -6.59 -21.62 9.90
C LYS A 62 -5.30 -21.93 10.65
N PRO A 63 -5.38 -22.62 11.79
CA PRO A 63 -4.19 -23.15 12.46
C PRO A 63 -3.31 -23.96 11.52
N GLY A 64 -1.99 -23.76 11.61
CA GLY A 64 -0.99 -24.42 10.79
C GLY A 64 -0.70 -23.77 9.43
N TRP A 65 -1.43 -22.71 9.05
CA TRP A 65 -1.20 -22.02 7.78
C TRP A 65 0.17 -21.33 7.73
N LYS A 66 0.72 -21.22 6.50
CA LYS A 66 1.85 -20.38 6.16
C LYS A 66 1.32 -19.11 5.47
N VAL A 67 1.55 -17.98 6.06
CA VAL A 67 1.04 -16.68 5.59
C VAL A 67 2.21 -15.73 5.36
N ALA A 68 2.22 -15.02 4.22
CA ALA A 68 3.07 -13.85 4.07
C ALA A 68 2.25 -12.58 4.40
N ASP A 69 2.80 -11.75 5.27
CA ASP A 69 2.29 -10.42 5.59
C ASP A 69 3.22 -9.38 4.96
N ILE A 70 2.74 -8.74 3.91
CA ILE A 70 3.48 -7.72 3.17
C ILE A 70 3.27 -6.38 3.88
N PHE A 71 4.36 -5.71 4.27
CA PHE A 71 4.39 -4.57 5.19
C PHE A 71 3.83 -4.96 6.58
N PRO A 72 4.52 -5.87 7.31
CA PRO A 72 4.05 -6.37 8.59
C PRO A 72 3.78 -5.23 9.57
N GLY A 73 2.62 -5.26 10.19
CA GLY A 73 2.13 -4.18 11.02
C GLY A 73 1.01 -4.61 11.98
N ARG A 74 -0.09 -3.90 11.96
CA ARG A 74 -1.18 -4.04 12.95
C ARG A 74 -1.90 -5.38 12.94
N PHE A 75 -1.82 -6.15 11.86
CA PHE A 75 -2.45 -7.46 11.74
C PHE A 75 -1.48 -8.63 11.99
N THR A 76 -0.16 -8.39 11.97
CA THR A 76 0.84 -9.46 12.07
C THR A 76 0.66 -10.32 13.30
N THR A 77 0.48 -9.70 14.49
CA THR A 77 0.26 -10.43 15.75
C THR A 77 -1.03 -11.26 15.71
N ALA A 78 -2.10 -10.69 15.17
CA ALA A 78 -3.38 -11.39 15.05
C ALA A 78 -3.30 -12.59 14.10
N ILE A 79 -2.61 -12.43 12.95
CA ILE A 79 -2.36 -13.54 12.01
C ILE A 79 -1.47 -14.60 12.67
N ALA A 80 -0.40 -14.20 13.38
CA ALA A 80 0.51 -15.12 14.07
C ALA A 80 -0.21 -15.98 15.12
N GLN A 81 -1.11 -15.37 15.89
CA GLN A 81 -1.95 -16.09 16.85
C GLN A 81 -2.95 -17.03 16.16
N ALA A 82 -3.59 -16.56 15.08
CA ALA A 82 -4.60 -17.36 14.36
C ALA A 82 -4.00 -18.61 13.69
N VAL A 83 -2.79 -18.51 13.12
CA VAL A 83 -2.09 -19.68 12.55
C VAL A 83 -1.49 -20.59 13.65
N GLY A 84 -1.27 -20.05 14.83
CA GLY A 84 -0.79 -20.79 16.00
C GLY A 84 0.65 -21.31 15.88
N PRO A 85 1.13 -22.10 16.86
CA PRO A 85 2.54 -22.50 16.96
C PRO A 85 3.02 -23.46 15.85
N LYS A 86 2.09 -24.14 15.16
CA LYS A 86 2.39 -24.99 13.99
C LYS A 86 2.34 -24.22 12.67
N GLY A 87 1.79 -23.01 12.67
CA GLY A 87 1.76 -22.12 11.53
C GLY A 87 3.01 -21.22 11.45
N LYS A 88 3.12 -20.47 10.36
CA LYS A 88 4.25 -19.58 10.12
C LYS A 88 3.76 -18.30 9.48
N VAL A 89 4.29 -17.16 9.92
CA VAL A 89 4.11 -15.87 9.27
C VAL A 89 5.46 -15.39 8.73
N TYR A 90 5.47 -14.93 7.48
CA TYR A 90 6.62 -14.32 6.84
C TYR A 90 6.34 -12.84 6.66
N GLY A 91 6.99 -12.00 7.46
CA GLY A 91 6.80 -10.57 7.43
C GLY A 91 7.77 -9.89 6.46
N PHE A 92 7.31 -9.57 5.27
CA PHE A 92 8.12 -8.90 4.25
C PHE A 92 8.04 -7.38 4.38
N MET A 93 9.20 -6.73 4.59
CA MET A 93 9.34 -5.28 4.63
C MET A 93 10.30 -4.82 3.55
N PRO A 94 9.88 -3.96 2.60
CA PRO A 94 10.76 -3.46 1.55
C PRO A 94 11.88 -2.59 2.10
N ASP A 95 13.08 -2.72 1.51
CA ASP A 95 14.24 -1.89 1.86
C ASP A 95 13.99 -0.40 1.63
N GLU A 96 13.16 -0.06 0.64
CA GLU A 96 12.74 1.30 0.33
C GLU A 96 12.06 1.96 1.54
N ILE A 97 11.18 1.22 2.21
CA ILE A 97 10.50 1.69 3.44
C ILE A 97 11.50 1.82 4.60
N ILE A 98 12.40 0.85 4.76
CA ILE A 98 13.41 0.90 5.83
C ILE A 98 14.33 2.11 5.65
N LYS A 99 14.67 2.46 4.40
CA LYS A 99 15.51 3.64 4.08
C LYS A 99 14.83 4.97 4.42
N VAL A 100 13.54 5.10 4.13
CA VAL A 100 12.80 6.36 4.39
C VAL A 100 12.31 6.45 5.85
N HIS A 101 12.24 5.32 6.56
CA HIS A 101 11.82 5.23 7.96
C HIS A 101 12.82 4.39 8.78
N PRO A 102 13.98 4.96 9.15
CA PRO A 102 15.05 4.20 9.83
C PRO A 102 14.61 3.51 11.12
N GLY A 103 13.65 4.06 11.85
CA GLY A 103 13.10 3.45 13.05
C GLY A 103 12.38 2.11 12.86
N ILE A 104 12.09 1.72 11.60
CA ILE A 104 11.56 0.37 11.31
C ILE A 104 12.57 -0.71 11.67
N ALA A 105 13.87 -0.46 11.51
CA ALA A 105 14.90 -1.43 11.88
C ALA A 105 14.83 -1.75 13.39
N ASP A 106 14.71 -0.72 14.23
CA ASP A 106 14.59 -0.89 15.68
C ASP A 106 13.30 -1.58 16.08
N LEU A 107 12.19 -1.21 15.44
CA LEU A 107 10.91 -1.88 15.65
C LEU A 107 10.97 -3.36 15.30
N ARG A 108 11.60 -3.73 14.19
CA ARG A 108 11.79 -5.13 13.79
C ARG A 108 12.65 -5.89 14.79
N ALA A 109 13.74 -5.27 15.28
CA ALA A 109 14.60 -5.86 16.31
C ALA A 109 13.85 -6.08 17.64
N ALA A 110 12.98 -5.14 18.02
CA ALA A 110 12.11 -5.29 19.20
C ALA A 110 11.09 -6.40 19.01
N ARG A 111 10.43 -6.47 17.86
CA ARG A 111 9.44 -7.51 17.52
C ARG A 111 10.06 -8.92 17.45
N ALA A 112 11.30 -9.05 17.01
CA ALA A 112 12.00 -10.34 17.02
C ALA A 112 12.18 -10.94 18.42
N LYS A 113 12.08 -10.12 19.47
CA LYS A 113 12.15 -10.53 20.88
C LYS A 113 10.79 -10.74 21.54
N ASP A 114 9.71 -10.38 20.83
CA ASP A 114 8.35 -10.48 21.34
C ASP A 114 7.85 -11.94 21.24
N PRO A 115 7.48 -12.60 22.36
CA PRO A 115 6.93 -13.96 22.32
C PRO A 115 5.71 -14.12 21.41
N ALA A 116 4.90 -13.05 21.22
CA ALA A 116 3.77 -13.06 20.31
C ALA A 116 4.18 -13.17 18.82
N TRP A 117 5.47 -12.99 18.52
CA TRP A 117 6.06 -13.12 17.20
C TRP A 117 6.97 -14.34 17.03
N ALA A 118 6.94 -15.32 17.96
CA ALA A 118 7.80 -16.50 17.92
C ALA A 118 7.69 -17.32 16.62
N ASN A 119 6.53 -17.30 15.95
CA ASN A 119 6.29 -17.95 14.67
C ASN A 119 6.34 -16.98 13.47
N VAL A 120 6.84 -15.74 13.67
CA VAL A 120 7.04 -14.75 12.60
C VAL A 120 8.50 -14.74 12.17
N THR A 121 8.74 -14.86 10.87
CA THR A 121 10.07 -14.74 10.26
C THR A 121 10.14 -13.45 9.45
N PRO A 122 11.01 -12.49 9.81
CA PRO A 122 11.16 -11.26 9.04
C PRO A 122 11.92 -11.54 7.74
N ILE A 123 11.46 -10.96 6.64
CA ILE A 123 12.14 -10.92 5.33
C ILE A 123 12.33 -9.46 4.93
N ALA A 124 13.45 -9.12 4.29
CA ALA A 124 13.68 -7.81 3.69
C ALA A 124 14.50 -7.94 2.42
N SER A 125 14.14 -7.15 1.44
CA SER A 125 14.87 -6.92 0.19
C SER A 125 14.29 -5.69 -0.49
N ALA A 126 14.89 -5.23 -1.59
CA ALA A 126 14.20 -4.28 -2.46
C ALA A 126 12.85 -4.86 -2.91
N MET A 127 11.84 -4.02 -3.11
CA MET A 127 10.49 -4.47 -3.49
C MET A 127 10.53 -5.31 -4.76
N ASN A 128 11.29 -4.88 -5.76
CA ASN A 128 11.40 -5.61 -7.03
C ASN A 128 12.17 -6.94 -6.90
N ASP A 129 12.93 -7.13 -5.83
CA ASP A 129 13.67 -8.36 -5.52
C ASP A 129 12.95 -9.23 -4.48
N MET A 130 11.70 -8.90 -4.16
CA MET A 130 10.90 -9.68 -3.20
C MET A 130 10.94 -11.16 -3.53
N ALA A 131 11.37 -11.98 -2.57
CA ALA A 131 11.34 -13.43 -2.62
C ALA A 131 10.54 -13.96 -1.44
N LEU A 132 9.37 -14.51 -1.71
CA LEU A 132 8.54 -15.18 -0.73
C LEU A 132 8.78 -16.70 -0.78
N PRO A 133 8.66 -17.42 0.32
CA PRO A 133 8.74 -18.88 0.29
C PRO A 133 7.54 -19.47 -0.46
N ASP A 134 7.75 -20.62 -1.07
CA ASP A 134 6.71 -21.35 -1.79
C ASP A 134 5.71 -22.05 -0.87
N GLY A 135 4.54 -22.33 -1.42
CA GLY A 135 3.51 -23.12 -0.76
C GLY A 135 2.78 -22.36 0.34
N LEU A 136 2.64 -21.06 0.19
CA LEU A 136 1.85 -20.24 1.11
C LEU A 136 0.36 -20.56 0.99
N ASP A 137 -0.34 -20.53 2.13
CA ASP A 137 -1.79 -20.62 2.21
C ASP A 137 -2.44 -19.28 1.88
N ALA A 138 -1.81 -18.19 2.34
CA ALA A 138 -2.29 -16.85 2.11
C ALA A 138 -1.14 -15.84 1.99
N VAL A 139 -1.42 -14.76 1.25
CA VAL A 139 -0.65 -13.51 1.29
C VAL A 139 -1.61 -12.41 1.71
N PHE A 140 -1.16 -11.53 2.58
CA PHE A 140 -1.92 -10.41 3.12
C PHE A 140 -1.15 -9.11 2.90
N ILE A 141 -1.83 -8.05 2.47
CA ILE A 141 -1.31 -6.69 2.40
C ILE A 141 -2.39 -5.71 2.86
N ARG A 142 -2.01 -4.76 3.72
CA ARG A 142 -2.96 -3.81 4.28
C ARG A 142 -2.46 -2.39 4.17
N GLN A 143 -3.25 -1.54 3.50
CA GLN A 143 -3.01 -0.09 3.37
C GLN A 143 -1.63 0.26 2.77
N ASN A 144 -1.08 -0.65 1.95
CA ASN A 144 0.22 -0.48 1.30
C ASN A 144 0.23 -1.04 -0.15
N TYR A 145 -0.91 -1.51 -0.69
CA TYR A 145 -0.93 -1.89 -2.10
C TYR A 145 -0.80 -0.64 -2.99
N HIS A 146 -1.43 0.48 -2.61
CA HIS A 146 -1.24 1.77 -3.28
C HIS A 146 0.23 2.23 -3.24
N ASP A 147 1.01 1.87 -2.23
CA ASP A 147 2.43 2.24 -2.12
C ASP A 147 3.30 1.61 -3.22
N LEU A 148 2.85 0.56 -3.88
CA LEU A 148 3.52 0.02 -5.06
C LEU A 148 3.56 1.02 -6.23
N HIS A 149 2.68 2.02 -6.23
CA HIS A 149 2.59 3.09 -7.24
C HIS A 149 3.23 4.41 -6.80
N VAL A 150 3.77 4.50 -5.56
CA VAL A 150 4.41 5.72 -5.09
C VAL A 150 5.86 5.80 -5.59
N ARG A 151 6.32 7.03 -5.83
CA ARG A 151 7.64 7.27 -6.45
C ARG A 151 8.82 6.75 -5.64
N PHE A 152 8.74 6.79 -4.30
CA PHE A 152 9.85 6.35 -3.45
C PHE A 152 10.06 4.84 -3.47
N MET A 153 9.09 4.06 -3.95
CA MET A 153 9.21 2.60 -4.12
C MET A 153 10.03 2.20 -5.35
N GLY A 154 10.50 3.16 -6.12
CA GLY A 154 11.56 2.95 -7.03
C GLY A 154 11.41 2.88 -8.54
N PRO A 155 10.29 3.02 -9.28
CA PRO A 155 8.93 2.51 -9.06
C PRO A 155 8.88 0.97 -8.96
N ALA A 156 7.92 0.45 -8.20
CA ALA A 156 7.72 -1.00 -8.12
C ALA A 156 7.13 -1.54 -9.44
N ASP A 157 7.61 -2.71 -9.87
CA ASP A 157 6.99 -3.47 -10.96
C ASP A 157 5.76 -4.22 -10.42
N VAL A 158 4.59 -3.56 -10.43
CA VAL A 158 3.34 -4.11 -9.90
C VAL A 158 2.93 -5.42 -10.58
N PRO A 159 3.01 -5.54 -11.92
CA PRO A 159 2.80 -6.83 -12.58
C PRO A 159 3.74 -7.93 -12.08
N ALA A 160 5.02 -7.65 -11.89
CA ALA A 160 5.97 -8.63 -11.36
C ALA A 160 5.69 -8.96 -9.89
N PHE A 161 5.33 -7.97 -9.06
CA PHE A 161 4.90 -8.18 -7.67
C PHE A 161 3.72 -9.17 -7.61
N ASN A 162 2.65 -8.92 -8.36
CA ASN A 162 1.47 -9.78 -8.37
C ASN A 162 1.79 -11.21 -8.87
N ARG A 163 2.67 -11.35 -9.90
CA ARG A 163 3.15 -12.67 -10.36
C ARG A 163 3.96 -13.41 -9.29
N LYS A 164 4.82 -12.71 -8.53
CA LYS A 164 5.58 -13.31 -7.42
C LYS A 164 4.65 -13.79 -6.30
N VAL A 165 3.64 -12.99 -5.94
CA VAL A 165 2.60 -13.39 -4.98
C VAL A 165 1.85 -14.62 -5.50
N PHE A 166 1.46 -14.62 -6.78
CA PHE A 166 0.79 -15.77 -7.40
C PHE A 166 1.66 -17.04 -7.37
N ALA A 167 2.94 -16.92 -7.71
CA ALA A 167 3.87 -18.06 -7.69
C ALA A 167 4.03 -18.65 -6.30
N ALA A 168 4.21 -17.81 -5.28
CA ALA A 168 4.41 -18.23 -3.89
C ALA A 168 3.23 -18.97 -3.26
N LEU A 169 2.01 -18.67 -3.72
CA LEU A 169 0.79 -19.31 -3.22
C LEU A 169 0.63 -20.74 -3.78
N LYS A 170 0.19 -21.65 -2.95
CA LYS A 170 -0.27 -22.97 -3.41
C LYS A 170 -1.58 -22.86 -4.21
N PRO A 171 -1.91 -23.85 -5.08
CA PRO A 171 -3.23 -23.92 -5.71
C PRO A 171 -4.34 -23.80 -4.67
N GLY A 172 -5.33 -22.94 -4.90
CA GLY A 172 -6.39 -22.63 -3.96
C GLY A 172 -6.03 -21.64 -2.83
N GLY A 173 -4.75 -21.21 -2.74
CA GLY A 173 -4.32 -20.18 -1.81
C GLY A 173 -4.94 -18.82 -2.09
N VAL A 174 -4.94 -17.93 -1.12
CA VAL A 174 -5.63 -16.63 -1.21
C VAL A 174 -4.67 -15.46 -1.10
N PHE A 175 -4.96 -14.40 -1.86
CA PHE A 175 -4.36 -13.09 -1.71
C PHE A 175 -5.43 -12.12 -1.17
N VAL A 176 -5.19 -11.53 0.00
CA VAL A 176 -6.13 -10.62 0.67
C VAL A 176 -5.53 -9.22 0.72
N ILE A 177 -6.32 -8.26 0.25
CA ILE A 177 -5.91 -6.86 0.13
C ILE A 177 -6.91 -5.98 0.86
N ILE A 178 -6.39 -5.14 1.76
CA ILE A 178 -7.11 -4.02 2.34
C ILE A 178 -6.42 -2.75 1.87
N ASP A 179 -7.18 -1.80 1.30
CA ASP A 179 -6.62 -0.49 1.03
C ASP A 179 -7.69 0.61 1.04
N HIS A 180 -7.24 1.86 1.06
CA HIS A 180 -8.08 3.04 1.07
C HIS A 180 -8.67 3.31 -0.32
N VAL A 181 -9.98 3.54 -0.36
CA VAL A 181 -10.70 3.80 -1.61
C VAL A 181 -10.33 5.17 -2.18
N ALA A 182 -9.90 5.21 -3.44
CA ALA A 182 -9.80 6.43 -4.23
C ALA A 182 -11.08 6.67 -5.04
N PRO A 183 -11.33 7.90 -5.51
CA PRO A 183 -12.38 8.17 -6.50
C PRO A 183 -12.20 7.29 -7.74
N ALA A 184 -13.31 6.75 -8.25
CA ALA A 184 -13.32 5.88 -9.41
C ALA A 184 -12.69 6.57 -10.64
N GLY A 185 -11.78 5.87 -11.33
CA GLY A 185 -11.11 6.34 -12.53
C GLY A 185 -10.03 7.41 -12.31
N MET A 186 -9.67 7.72 -11.03
CA MET A 186 -8.53 8.60 -10.76
C MET A 186 -7.24 7.92 -11.22
N ASP A 187 -6.32 8.72 -11.81
CA ASP A 187 -4.98 8.23 -12.16
C ASP A 187 -4.30 7.62 -10.94
N VAL A 188 -3.80 6.38 -11.08
CA VAL A 188 -3.29 5.59 -9.96
C VAL A 188 -2.06 6.22 -9.30
N VAL A 189 -1.17 6.85 -10.09
CA VAL A 189 0.02 7.53 -9.56
C VAL A 189 -0.37 8.77 -8.78
N GLN A 190 -1.37 9.52 -9.27
CA GLN A 190 -1.93 10.67 -8.58
C GLN A 190 -2.62 10.26 -7.29
N ALA A 191 -3.49 9.25 -7.33
CA ALA A 191 -4.23 8.74 -6.17
C ALA A 191 -3.28 8.28 -5.06
N SER A 192 -2.28 7.49 -5.42
CA SER A 192 -1.30 6.93 -4.47
C SER A 192 -0.38 8.01 -3.88
N ASN A 193 0.22 8.86 -4.71
CA ASN A 193 1.20 9.85 -4.22
C ASN A 193 0.58 11.03 -3.47
N ARG A 194 -0.66 11.41 -3.80
CA ARG A 194 -1.30 12.60 -3.21
C ARG A 194 -2.23 12.25 -2.06
N PHE A 195 -2.94 11.13 -2.16
CA PHE A 195 -4.01 10.81 -1.22
C PHE A 195 -3.74 9.54 -0.40
N HIS A 196 -2.72 8.74 -0.75
CA HIS A 196 -2.49 7.39 -0.20
C HIS A 196 -3.75 6.52 -0.34
N ARG A 197 -4.31 6.49 -1.55
CA ARG A 197 -5.52 5.75 -1.92
C ARG A 197 -5.32 5.05 -3.26
N ILE A 198 -6.17 4.07 -3.54
CA ILE A 198 -6.19 3.40 -4.85
C ILE A 198 -7.63 3.08 -5.26
N ASP A 199 -7.93 3.18 -6.56
CA ASP A 199 -9.22 2.74 -7.10
C ASP A 199 -9.35 1.22 -6.98
N PRO A 200 -10.39 0.70 -6.30
CA PRO A 200 -10.66 -0.73 -6.20
C PRO A 200 -10.71 -1.46 -7.54
N ALA A 201 -11.16 -0.79 -8.61
CA ALA A 201 -11.20 -1.36 -9.96
C ALA A 201 -9.79 -1.59 -10.52
N THR A 202 -8.85 -0.67 -10.26
CA THR A 202 -7.44 -0.83 -10.63
C THR A 202 -6.84 -2.06 -9.96
N VAL A 203 -7.05 -2.22 -8.65
CA VAL A 203 -6.54 -3.39 -7.90
C VAL A 203 -7.09 -4.69 -8.46
N LYS A 204 -8.40 -4.77 -8.76
CA LYS A 204 -9.00 -5.96 -9.37
C LYS A 204 -8.34 -6.29 -10.71
N ALA A 205 -8.18 -5.30 -11.58
CA ALA A 205 -7.58 -5.50 -12.90
C ALA A 205 -6.12 -5.98 -12.80
N GLU A 206 -5.31 -5.37 -11.95
CA GLU A 206 -3.89 -5.70 -11.79
C GLU A 206 -3.66 -7.10 -11.20
N VAL A 207 -4.47 -7.47 -10.20
CA VAL A 207 -4.35 -8.78 -9.55
C VAL A 207 -4.87 -9.90 -10.45
N GLU A 208 -5.99 -9.67 -11.14
CA GLU A 208 -6.54 -10.65 -12.09
C GLU A 208 -5.63 -10.85 -13.31
N ALA A 209 -4.92 -9.81 -13.75
CA ALA A 209 -3.92 -9.92 -14.82
C ALA A 209 -2.75 -10.87 -14.48
N ALA A 210 -2.47 -11.10 -13.19
CA ALA A 210 -1.48 -12.07 -12.74
C ALA A 210 -2.01 -13.53 -12.68
N GLY A 211 -3.30 -13.74 -13.02
CA GLY A 211 -3.91 -15.08 -13.07
C GLY A 211 -4.84 -15.40 -11.90
N PHE A 212 -4.96 -14.50 -10.94
CA PHE A 212 -5.92 -14.66 -9.83
C PHE A 212 -7.36 -14.60 -10.31
N LYS A 213 -8.26 -15.16 -9.50
CA LYS A 213 -9.71 -14.96 -9.63
C LYS A 213 -10.21 -14.17 -8.42
N PHE A 214 -11.04 -13.16 -8.68
CA PHE A 214 -11.72 -12.45 -7.61
C PHE A 214 -12.65 -13.41 -6.85
N ASP A 215 -12.47 -13.54 -5.53
CA ASP A 215 -13.15 -14.52 -4.67
C ASP A 215 -14.08 -13.85 -3.64
N GLY A 216 -14.30 -12.57 -3.78
CA GLY A 216 -15.26 -11.80 -3.00
C GLY A 216 -14.69 -10.61 -2.26
N GLU A 217 -15.59 -9.85 -1.66
CA GLU A 217 -15.31 -8.67 -0.85
C GLU A 217 -16.07 -8.70 0.47
N SER A 218 -15.57 -7.94 1.46
CA SER A 218 -16.29 -7.65 2.69
C SER A 218 -16.40 -6.14 2.87
N LYS A 219 -17.56 -5.69 3.30
CA LYS A 219 -17.85 -4.27 3.60
C LYS A 219 -17.57 -3.88 5.05
N VAL A 220 -16.96 -4.75 5.83
CA VAL A 220 -16.72 -4.54 7.27
C VAL A 220 -15.86 -3.31 7.57
N LEU A 221 -15.03 -2.89 6.60
CA LEU A 221 -14.16 -1.71 6.69
C LEU A 221 -14.67 -0.52 5.86
N ALA A 222 -15.86 -0.61 5.26
CA ALA A 222 -16.41 0.47 4.46
C ALA A 222 -16.88 1.60 5.36
N ASP A 223 -16.57 2.83 4.96
CA ASP A 223 -17.05 4.05 5.60
C ASP A 223 -17.65 4.99 4.55
N PRO A 224 -18.98 4.95 4.34
CA PRO A 224 -19.64 5.76 3.32
C PRO A 224 -19.64 7.27 3.61
N THR A 225 -19.14 7.70 4.78
CA THR A 225 -19.01 9.11 5.12
C THR A 225 -17.70 9.73 4.62
N ASP A 226 -16.73 8.91 4.19
CA ASP A 226 -15.50 9.37 3.56
C ASP A 226 -15.76 9.69 2.08
N ASP A 227 -15.62 10.96 1.71
CA ASP A 227 -15.81 11.45 0.33
C ASP A 227 -14.60 11.23 -0.58
N HIS A 228 -13.56 10.58 -0.07
CA HIS A 228 -12.30 10.25 -0.76
C HIS A 228 -11.47 11.47 -1.22
N SER A 229 -11.85 12.68 -0.82
CA SER A 229 -11.20 13.92 -1.28
C SER A 229 -9.92 14.29 -0.53
N LYS A 230 -9.69 13.66 0.64
CA LYS A 230 -8.59 13.98 1.56
C LYS A 230 -7.52 12.90 1.57
N MET A 231 -6.29 13.33 1.88
CA MET A 231 -5.19 12.41 2.15
C MET A 231 -5.45 11.67 3.46
N VAL A 232 -5.28 10.35 3.45
CA VAL A 232 -5.71 9.45 4.55
C VAL A 232 -5.07 9.74 5.91
N LEU A 233 -3.92 10.42 5.93
CA LEU A 233 -3.21 10.80 7.16
C LEU A 233 -3.63 12.17 7.71
N GLU A 234 -4.57 12.88 7.07
CA GLU A 234 -5.11 14.10 7.65
C GLU A 234 -5.84 13.79 8.96
N THR A 235 -5.56 14.58 10.01
CA THR A 235 -6.10 14.34 11.36
C THR A 235 -7.63 14.31 11.41
N SER A 236 -8.29 15.02 10.50
CA SER A 236 -9.76 15.07 10.42
C SER A 236 -10.41 13.75 10.03
N ILE A 237 -9.69 12.89 9.27
CA ILE A 237 -10.20 11.61 8.76
C ILE A 237 -9.34 10.41 9.16
N LEU A 238 -8.27 10.64 9.89
CA LEU A 238 -7.32 9.59 10.27
C LEU A 238 -8.03 8.46 11.03
N GLY A 239 -8.07 7.26 10.40
CA GLY A 239 -8.75 6.06 10.91
C GLY A 239 -10.26 6.01 10.68
N LYS A 240 -10.79 6.94 9.87
CA LYS A 240 -12.20 7.00 9.46
C LYS A 240 -12.33 7.01 7.94
N THR A 241 -11.36 6.43 7.26
CA THR A 241 -11.35 6.38 5.79
C THR A 241 -12.10 5.15 5.30
N ASP A 242 -12.78 5.29 4.17
CA ASP A 242 -13.39 4.17 3.47
C ASP A 242 -12.31 3.20 2.96
N GLN A 243 -12.49 1.91 3.21
CA GLN A 243 -11.55 0.87 2.81
C GLN A 243 -12.28 -0.30 2.18
N PHE A 244 -11.70 -0.84 1.12
CA PHE A 244 -12.14 -2.13 0.60
C PHE A 244 -11.33 -3.27 1.26
N LEU A 245 -11.97 -4.42 1.39
CA LEU A 245 -11.37 -5.68 1.80
C LEU A 245 -11.69 -6.72 0.73
N PHE A 246 -10.68 -7.07 -0.09
CA PHE A 246 -10.79 -8.01 -1.20
C PHE A 246 -10.08 -9.31 -0.92
N ARG A 247 -10.63 -10.40 -1.43
CA ARG A 247 -9.98 -11.69 -1.50
C ARG A 247 -9.92 -12.16 -2.94
N PHE A 248 -8.72 -12.56 -3.35
CA PHE A 248 -8.46 -13.21 -4.63
C PHE A 248 -7.97 -14.63 -4.37
N ARG A 249 -8.21 -15.51 -5.31
CA ARG A 249 -7.81 -16.93 -5.20
C ARG A 249 -6.95 -17.36 -6.37
N LYS A 250 -5.84 -18.05 -6.07
CA LYS A 250 -5.11 -18.81 -7.08
C LYS A 250 -5.96 -20.01 -7.49
N PRO A 251 -6.28 -20.21 -8.77
CA PRO A 251 -6.99 -21.41 -9.24
C PRO A 251 -6.30 -22.70 -8.78
N LYS A 252 -7.09 -23.79 -8.68
CA LYS A 252 -6.57 -25.14 -8.37
C LYS A 252 -5.91 -25.77 -9.58
#